data_2d563988ccc092db423b54d165c7c834
#
_entry.id   2d563988ccc092db423b54d165c7c834
#
_cell.length_a   1.000
_cell.length_b   1.000
_cell.length_c   1.000
_cell.angle_alpha   90.00
_cell.angle_beta   90.00
_cell.angle_gamma   90.00
#
_symmetry.space_group_name_H-M   'P 1'
#
loop_
_entity.id
_entity.type
_entity.pdbx_description
1 polymer ?
#
loop_
_entity_poly.entity_id
_entity_poly.type
_entity_poly.pdbx_seq_one_letter_code
_entity_poly.pdbx_strand_id
1 'polypeptide(L)'
;MLDQRLPEINPNLEKKRSRKTCLSETAYKRWWNRYVQVFTELDTEDIHYEYYQGHACLHLEGRYASNAFSRQARELKRASKAFEGEIKWLAPEQNCINCIVADPVNGTEDLIRKLHRLHEIFEEQLKRIYHAKSSFRPLTGTYTPPQSPASRLDTGTDTVSLRNCKIEELMNLPLAIPDYQRIYCWDQKEIVALWEDLNGIIADRPYHLGTIILQHRENRYEVVDGQQRLVTLTLLLWGLGYTGSLPLLAQRFQDTDAIRHVANAKAVIRSLIQPLPDNELQDRIIGCVTFSVLVVEGENLDLACTFFSNQNSKGVKLTDFDLLKAHHLRYISAERQAIHLASKWKKLTTVRENDAPQIEKSLGQHVYRMRKLIRKQNFNEFGHYIRDEFRAAPLMDDIPPFGERLDYYEPIQGGAHFFAFAEHFNNRYAQYIETKQVETLRRHFGGRHKVYSEIAESLLFAYYLKFGTPYLSEALFCILLTLSEHRYQKARALPDMVQRYALDSNLIQMLEFSSSPTFFFAESLRAVGTGAGDYDLTGIRWNFYKQLCELFAELKDFSDSTIIKRIEDEF
;
A
#
# COMPACT_ATOMS: atom_id res chain seq x y z
N MET A 1 -7.26 -31.85 18.01
CA MET A 1 -6.69 -33.20 17.70
C MET A 1 -6.05 -33.26 16.30
N LEU A 2 -6.74 -32.96 15.22
CA LEU A 2 -6.14 -32.92 13.87
C LEU A 2 -4.96 -31.95 13.78
N ASP A 3 -5.07 -30.83 14.44
CA ASP A 3 -4.08 -29.74 14.44
C ASP A 3 -2.74 -30.13 15.07
N GLN A 4 -2.72 -31.02 16.04
CA GLN A 4 -1.51 -31.50 16.72
C GLN A 4 -0.80 -32.62 15.93
N ARG A 5 -1.49 -33.29 15.01
CA ARG A 5 -0.96 -34.41 14.21
C ARG A 5 -0.63 -34.05 12.77
N LEU A 6 -0.96 -32.82 12.32
CA LEU A 6 -0.59 -32.34 10.99
C LEU A 6 0.93 -32.33 10.74
N PRO A 7 1.81 -32.04 11.72
CA PRO A 7 3.26 -32.17 11.55
C PRO A 7 3.74 -33.59 11.24
N GLU A 8 2.96 -34.63 11.61
CA GLU A 8 3.28 -36.01 11.25
C GLU A 8 3.16 -36.27 9.74
N ILE A 9 2.32 -35.48 9.06
CA ILE A 9 2.10 -35.57 7.60
C ILE A 9 3.16 -34.78 6.84
N ASN A 10 3.54 -33.60 7.33
CA ASN A 10 4.57 -32.76 6.73
C ASN A 10 5.27 -31.91 7.81
N PRO A 11 6.54 -32.22 8.15
CA PRO A 11 7.29 -31.52 9.20
C PRO A 11 7.57 -30.04 8.87
N ASN A 12 7.36 -29.58 7.63
CA ASN A 12 7.51 -28.18 7.25
C ASN A 12 6.22 -27.35 7.43
N LEU A 13 5.14 -27.97 7.91
CA LEU A 13 3.84 -27.33 8.05
C LEU A 13 3.86 -26.16 9.04
N GLU A 14 4.59 -26.26 10.15
CA GLU A 14 4.73 -25.20 11.14
C GLU A 14 5.34 -23.92 10.55
N LYS A 15 6.31 -24.04 9.66
CA LYS A 15 6.92 -22.88 8.99
C LYS A 15 5.96 -22.18 8.00
N LYS A 16 5.03 -22.89 7.42
CA LYS A 16 4.03 -22.33 6.48
C LYS A 16 2.79 -21.80 7.20
N ARG A 17 2.46 -22.31 8.38
CA ARG A 17 1.35 -21.86 9.23
C ARG A 17 1.47 -20.41 9.70
N SER A 18 2.67 -19.95 9.99
CA SER A 18 2.91 -18.55 10.42
C SER A 18 2.50 -17.49 9.40
N ARG A 19 2.24 -17.88 8.16
CA ARG A 19 1.82 -16.98 7.06
C ARG A 19 0.29 -16.85 6.90
N LYS A 20 -0.51 -17.74 7.49
CA LYS A 20 -2.00 -17.72 7.38
C LYS A 20 -2.75 -17.28 8.65
N THR A 21 -2.09 -16.74 9.65
CA THR A 21 -2.67 -16.35 10.95
C THR A 21 -3.45 -15.03 10.96
N CYS A 22 -4.08 -14.64 9.84
CA CYS A 22 -4.91 -13.42 9.78
C CYS A 22 -6.42 -13.68 9.70
N LEU A 23 -6.87 -14.91 9.97
CA LEU A 23 -8.30 -15.17 10.12
C LEU A 23 -8.68 -15.07 11.62
N SER A 24 -9.73 -14.31 11.94
CA SER A 24 -10.26 -14.23 13.29
C SER A 24 -10.58 -15.64 13.79
N GLU A 25 -10.45 -15.86 15.11
CA GLU A 25 -10.72 -17.16 15.74
C GLU A 25 -12.13 -17.70 15.39
N THR A 26 -13.08 -16.80 15.13
CA THR A 26 -14.45 -17.12 14.73
C THR A 26 -14.55 -17.58 13.27
N ALA A 27 -13.76 -16.99 12.37
CA ALA A 27 -13.67 -17.41 10.97
C ALA A 27 -12.93 -18.76 10.86
N TYR A 28 -11.90 -18.96 11.68
CA TYR A 28 -11.16 -20.20 11.81
C TYR A 28 -12.08 -21.35 12.28
N LYS A 29 -12.93 -21.16 13.31
CA LYS A 29 -13.90 -22.17 13.77
C LYS A 29 -14.99 -22.48 12.76
N ARG A 30 -15.46 -21.53 11.94
CA ARG A 30 -16.44 -21.76 10.86
C ARG A 30 -15.84 -22.52 9.68
N TRP A 31 -14.60 -22.27 9.33
CA TRP A 31 -13.88 -22.94 8.25
C TRP A 31 -13.41 -24.33 8.65
N TRP A 32 -12.95 -24.50 9.88
CA TRP A 32 -12.43 -25.74 10.44
C TRP A 32 -13.44 -26.90 10.37
N ASN A 33 -14.71 -26.62 10.47
CA ASN A 33 -15.74 -27.66 10.36
C ASN A 33 -15.95 -28.17 8.92
N ARG A 34 -15.31 -27.59 7.91
CA ARG A 34 -15.52 -27.92 6.49
C ARG A 34 -14.24 -28.07 5.68
N TYR A 35 -13.08 -27.65 6.14
CA TYR A 35 -11.87 -27.57 5.35
C TYR A 35 -10.62 -27.88 6.18
N VAL A 36 -9.81 -28.85 5.74
CA VAL A 36 -8.47 -29.13 6.25
C VAL A 36 -7.52 -29.08 5.06
N GLN A 37 -6.56 -28.18 5.05
CA GLN A 37 -5.55 -28.06 4.02
C GLN A 37 -4.17 -28.40 4.58
N VAL A 38 -3.46 -29.30 3.91
CA VAL A 38 -2.08 -29.69 4.19
C VAL A 38 -1.24 -29.37 2.97
N PHE A 39 -0.28 -28.47 3.10
CA PHE A 39 0.53 -28.04 1.97
C PHE A 39 1.58 -29.09 1.58
N THR A 40 1.87 -29.16 0.28
CA THR A 40 2.97 -29.95 -0.27
C THR A 40 4.32 -29.35 0.13
N GLU A 41 5.40 -30.07 -0.05
CA GLU A 41 6.77 -29.56 0.15
C GLU A 41 7.20 -28.56 -0.94
N LEU A 42 6.40 -28.41 -1.98
CA LEU A 42 6.61 -27.40 -3.02
C LEU A 42 6.41 -25.99 -2.49
N ASP A 43 7.12 -25.04 -3.06
CA ASP A 43 6.99 -23.61 -2.69
C ASP A 43 5.79 -22.94 -3.42
N THR A 44 4.62 -23.58 -3.32
CA THR A 44 3.36 -23.08 -3.87
C THR A 44 2.19 -23.43 -2.97
N GLU A 45 1.22 -22.52 -2.86
CA GLU A 45 -0.05 -22.75 -2.16
C GLU A 45 -1.13 -23.33 -3.11
N ASP A 46 -0.87 -23.30 -4.42
CA ASP A 46 -1.84 -23.73 -5.44
C ASP A 46 -1.96 -25.25 -5.54
N ILE A 47 -1.09 -25.99 -4.87
CA ILE A 47 -1.14 -27.45 -4.79
C ILE A 47 -1.08 -27.85 -3.33
N HIS A 48 -2.14 -28.51 -2.86
CA HIS A 48 -2.23 -28.94 -1.47
C HIS A 48 -3.13 -30.16 -1.33
N TYR A 49 -3.02 -30.82 -0.17
CA TYR A 49 -3.92 -31.91 0.21
C TYR A 49 -5.02 -31.37 1.09
N GLU A 50 -6.25 -31.81 0.86
CA GLU A 50 -7.40 -31.30 1.62
C GLU A 50 -8.48 -32.36 1.87
N TYR A 51 -9.40 -32.04 2.79
CA TYR A 51 -10.67 -32.76 2.92
C TYR A 51 -11.74 -32.07 2.09
N TYR A 52 -12.22 -32.73 1.05
CA TYR A 52 -13.21 -32.19 0.12
C TYR A 52 -14.35 -33.17 -0.12
N GLN A 53 -15.59 -32.75 0.09
CA GLN A 53 -16.81 -33.52 -0.18
C GLN A 53 -16.79 -34.97 0.36
N GLY A 54 -16.28 -35.19 1.56
CA GLY A 54 -16.25 -36.51 2.18
C GLY A 54 -15.00 -37.34 1.87
N HIS A 55 -14.05 -36.84 1.10
CA HIS A 55 -12.85 -37.55 0.68
C HIS A 55 -11.57 -36.80 1.04
N ALA A 56 -10.46 -37.52 1.22
CA ALA A 56 -9.13 -36.92 1.18
C ALA A 56 -8.77 -36.66 -0.29
N CYS A 57 -8.26 -35.47 -0.58
CA CYS A 57 -8.07 -34.95 -1.93
C CYS A 57 -6.69 -34.33 -2.10
N LEU A 58 -6.05 -34.56 -3.26
CA LEU A 58 -5.02 -33.67 -3.78
C LEU A 58 -5.73 -32.62 -4.63
N HIS A 59 -5.63 -31.37 -4.23
CA HIS A 59 -6.25 -30.23 -4.89
C HIS A 59 -5.17 -29.42 -5.64
N LEU A 60 -5.45 -29.14 -6.90
CA LEU A 60 -4.61 -28.32 -7.76
C LEU A 60 -5.44 -27.12 -8.21
N GLU A 61 -5.11 -25.92 -7.72
CA GLU A 61 -5.72 -24.66 -8.12
C GLU A 61 -4.92 -23.99 -9.23
N GLY A 62 -5.60 -23.61 -10.30
CA GLY A 62 -5.00 -22.88 -11.41
C GLY A 62 -5.56 -21.50 -11.55
N ARG A 63 -5.16 -20.56 -10.71
CA ARG A 63 -5.60 -19.15 -10.85
C ARG A 63 -5.17 -18.51 -12.18
N TYR A 64 -4.17 -19.12 -12.87
CA TYR A 64 -3.56 -18.58 -14.07
C TYR A 64 -3.39 -19.64 -15.16
N ALA A 65 -4.09 -20.74 -15.05
CA ALA A 65 -3.81 -21.90 -15.84
C ALA A 65 -4.72 -22.05 -17.03
N SER A 66 -4.29 -21.56 -18.10
CA SER A 66 -4.78 -22.09 -19.35
C SER A 66 -4.14 -23.47 -19.66
N ASN A 67 -2.99 -23.50 -20.26
CA ASN A 67 -2.46 -24.74 -20.87
C ASN A 67 -1.37 -25.48 -20.06
N ALA A 68 -0.54 -24.77 -19.28
CA ALA A 68 0.57 -25.39 -18.54
C ALA A 68 0.07 -26.27 -17.38
N PHE A 69 -0.94 -25.82 -16.66
CA PHE A 69 -1.54 -26.54 -15.54
C PHE A 69 -2.24 -27.83 -15.98
N SER A 70 -3.02 -27.77 -17.07
CA SER A 70 -3.65 -28.97 -17.66
C SER A 70 -2.63 -30.01 -18.12
N ARG A 71 -1.41 -29.57 -18.45
CA ARG A 71 -0.30 -30.45 -18.80
C ARG A 71 0.32 -31.13 -17.59
N GLN A 72 0.52 -30.38 -16.48
CA GLN A 72 1.01 -30.92 -15.21
C GLN A 72 0.04 -31.93 -14.63
N ALA A 73 -1.25 -31.61 -14.59
CA ALA A 73 -2.28 -32.54 -14.16
C ALA A 73 -2.32 -33.83 -15.02
N ARG A 74 -2.11 -33.70 -16.33
CA ARG A 74 -2.00 -34.87 -17.22
C ARG A 74 -0.76 -35.75 -16.92
N GLU A 75 0.37 -35.13 -16.59
CA GLU A 75 1.59 -35.86 -16.21
C GLU A 75 1.41 -36.55 -14.86
N LEU A 76 0.82 -35.88 -13.86
CA LEU A 76 0.47 -36.50 -12.57
C LEU A 76 -0.51 -37.67 -12.75
N LYS A 77 -1.54 -37.49 -13.60
CA LYS A 77 -2.50 -38.54 -13.91
C LYS A 77 -1.84 -39.76 -14.56
N ARG A 78 -0.85 -39.56 -15.43
CA ARG A 78 -0.07 -40.67 -16.03
C ARG A 78 0.81 -41.35 -14.98
N ALA A 79 1.49 -40.56 -14.13
CA ALA A 79 2.36 -41.08 -13.09
C ALA A 79 1.59 -41.87 -12.01
N SER A 80 0.36 -41.47 -11.73
CA SER A 80 -0.51 -42.15 -10.74
C SER A 80 -1.35 -43.29 -11.30
N LYS A 81 -1.14 -43.70 -12.57
CA LYS A 81 -1.91 -44.77 -13.21
C LYS A 81 -1.82 -46.13 -12.49
N ALA A 82 -0.71 -46.41 -11.81
CA ALA A 82 -0.52 -47.63 -11.03
C ALA A 82 -1.48 -47.71 -9.81
N PHE A 83 -2.08 -46.59 -9.40
CA PHE A 83 -2.99 -46.49 -8.25
C PHE A 83 -4.45 -46.34 -8.67
N GLU A 84 -4.78 -46.66 -9.94
CA GLU A 84 -6.17 -46.71 -10.42
C GLU A 84 -6.97 -47.72 -9.59
N GLY A 85 -8.05 -47.28 -8.93
CA GLY A 85 -8.84 -48.07 -7.97
C GLY A 85 -8.68 -47.57 -6.52
N GLU A 86 -7.49 -47.11 -6.13
CA GLU A 86 -7.27 -46.45 -4.84
C GLU A 86 -7.56 -44.96 -4.88
N ILE A 87 -7.27 -44.29 -5.99
CA ILE A 87 -7.52 -42.88 -6.25
C ILE A 87 -8.36 -42.69 -7.50
N LYS A 88 -9.10 -41.55 -7.53
CA LYS A 88 -9.95 -41.15 -8.65
C LYS A 88 -9.75 -39.71 -9.01
N TRP A 89 -9.43 -39.41 -10.25
CA TRP A 89 -9.40 -38.08 -10.80
C TRP A 89 -10.81 -37.61 -11.17
N LEU A 90 -11.21 -36.47 -10.61
CA LEU A 90 -12.50 -35.85 -10.93
C LEU A 90 -12.42 -35.07 -12.25
N ALA A 91 -13.59 -34.74 -12.81
CA ALA A 91 -13.66 -33.83 -13.95
C ALA A 91 -13.11 -32.45 -13.56
N PRO A 92 -12.35 -31.76 -14.44
CA PRO A 92 -11.87 -30.42 -14.15
C PRO A 92 -13.05 -29.46 -13.92
N GLU A 93 -12.98 -28.68 -12.85
CA GLU A 93 -13.83 -27.52 -12.60
C GLU A 93 -13.16 -26.26 -13.14
N GLN A 94 -13.88 -25.12 -13.16
CA GLN A 94 -13.44 -23.89 -13.87
C GLN A 94 -11.99 -23.46 -13.56
N ASN A 95 -11.51 -23.70 -12.34
CA ASN A 95 -10.18 -23.28 -11.91
C ASN A 95 -9.42 -24.33 -11.11
N CYS A 96 -9.91 -25.56 -10.99
CA CYS A 96 -9.24 -26.59 -10.19
C CYS A 96 -9.37 -28.00 -10.78
N ILE A 97 -8.44 -28.84 -10.40
CA ILE A 97 -8.42 -30.27 -10.71
C ILE A 97 -8.19 -31.04 -9.41
N ASN A 98 -9.05 -32.02 -9.15
CA ASN A 98 -9.06 -32.79 -7.93
C ASN A 98 -8.74 -34.26 -8.17
N CYS A 99 -7.89 -34.84 -7.31
CA CYS A 99 -7.71 -36.29 -7.22
C CYS A 99 -8.07 -36.75 -5.81
N ILE A 100 -9.12 -37.54 -5.68
CA ILE A 100 -9.64 -38.02 -4.40
C ILE A 100 -9.20 -39.45 -4.14
N VAL A 101 -9.09 -39.82 -2.86
CA VAL A 101 -9.09 -41.23 -2.44
C VAL A 101 -10.50 -41.77 -2.70
N ALA A 102 -10.60 -42.92 -3.39
CA ALA A 102 -11.89 -43.46 -3.86
C ALA A 102 -12.87 -43.74 -2.70
N ASP A 103 -12.35 -44.27 -1.59
CA ASP A 103 -13.14 -44.53 -0.41
C ASP A 103 -13.43 -43.26 0.41
N PRO A 104 -14.68 -42.99 0.81
CA PRO A 104 -15.01 -41.88 1.68
C PRO A 104 -14.29 -41.92 3.03
N VAL A 105 -14.03 -40.76 3.60
CA VAL A 105 -13.37 -40.63 4.90
C VAL A 105 -14.32 -41.01 6.03
N ASN A 106 -13.88 -41.90 6.92
CA ASN A 106 -14.62 -42.33 8.10
C ASN A 106 -13.88 -41.89 9.38
N GLY A 107 -14.09 -40.64 9.78
CA GLY A 107 -13.49 -40.06 10.99
C GLY A 107 -12.09 -39.50 10.80
N THR A 108 -11.57 -38.93 11.88
CA THR A 108 -10.32 -38.15 11.87
C THR A 108 -9.08 -38.99 11.59
N GLU A 109 -8.99 -40.17 12.18
CA GLU A 109 -7.87 -41.09 12.01
C GLU A 109 -7.77 -41.61 10.56
N ASP A 110 -8.91 -41.88 9.97
CA ASP A 110 -8.99 -42.32 8.59
C ASP A 110 -8.62 -41.20 7.62
N LEU A 111 -9.01 -39.95 7.92
CA LEU A 111 -8.59 -38.77 7.14
C LEU A 111 -7.07 -38.61 7.16
N ILE A 112 -6.44 -38.67 8.35
CA ILE A 112 -5.00 -38.55 8.50
C ILE A 112 -4.29 -39.63 7.67
N ARG A 113 -4.72 -40.87 7.80
CA ARG A 113 -4.15 -42.00 7.05
C ARG A 113 -4.26 -41.81 5.53
N LYS A 114 -5.42 -41.32 5.06
CA LYS A 114 -5.67 -41.07 3.64
C LYS A 114 -4.88 -39.88 3.09
N LEU A 115 -4.70 -38.82 3.90
CA LEU A 115 -3.83 -37.70 3.53
C LEU A 115 -2.36 -38.13 3.45
N HIS A 116 -1.89 -38.96 4.39
CA HIS A 116 -0.56 -39.60 4.30
C HIS A 116 -0.40 -40.40 3.02
N ARG A 117 -1.42 -41.17 2.68
CA ARG A 117 -1.38 -42.00 1.48
C ARG A 117 -1.30 -41.19 0.19
N LEU A 118 -2.04 -40.08 0.11
CA LEU A 118 -1.92 -39.13 -1.02
C LEU A 118 -0.52 -38.50 -1.09
N HIS A 119 0.05 -38.13 0.05
CA HIS A 119 1.41 -37.60 0.11
C HIS A 119 2.43 -38.66 -0.43
N GLU A 120 2.36 -39.90 0.00
CA GLU A 120 3.22 -40.99 -0.52
C GLU A 120 3.09 -41.15 -2.04
N ILE A 121 1.87 -41.08 -2.55
CA ILE A 121 1.62 -41.28 -4.00
C ILE A 121 2.15 -40.11 -4.82
N PHE A 122 1.98 -38.87 -4.35
CA PHE A 122 2.16 -37.70 -5.19
C PHE A 122 3.40 -36.86 -4.89
N GLU A 123 3.94 -36.83 -3.66
CA GLU A 123 4.97 -35.87 -3.29
C GLU A 123 6.24 -35.97 -4.15
N GLU A 124 6.74 -37.21 -4.35
CA GLU A 124 7.88 -37.46 -5.23
C GLU A 124 7.59 -37.11 -6.70
N GLN A 125 6.36 -37.34 -7.15
CA GLN A 125 5.94 -37.04 -8.51
C GLN A 125 5.78 -35.52 -8.70
N LEU A 126 5.25 -34.83 -7.70
CA LEU A 126 5.15 -33.39 -7.68
C LEU A 126 6.53 -32.73 -7.72
N LYS A 127 7.46 -33.19 -6.87
CA LYS A 127 8.85 -32.71 -6.88
C LYS A 127 9.49 -32.95 -8.26
N ARG A 128 9.35 -34.14 -8.81
CA ARG A 128 9.91 -34.50 -10.11
C ARG A 128 9.33 -33.67 -11.26
N ILE A 129 8.03 -33.46 -11.30
CA ILE A 129 7.35 -32.66 -12.33
C ILE A 129 7.69 -31.16 -12.21
N TYR A 130 7.82 -30.68 -11.00
CA TYR A 130 8.25 -29.30 -10.74
C TYR A 130 9.74 -29.09 -10.97
N HIS A 131 10.61 -30.09 -10.67
CA HIS A 131 12.05 -29.99 -10.91
C HIS A 131 12.44 -30.36 -12.34
N ALA A 132 11.76 -31.27 -13.00
CA ALA A 132 12.08 -31.68 -14.38
C ALA A 132 11.76 -30.57 -15.42
N LYS A 133 10.98 -29.55 -15.03
CA LYS A 133 10.78 -28.35 -15.86
C LYS A 133 11.80 -27.26 -15.60
N SER A 134 12.75 -27.46 -14.73
CA SER A 134 13.88 -26.59 -14.50
C SER A 134 15.10 -26.94 -15.33
N SER A 135 14.98 -27.18 -16.64
CA SER A 135 16.01 -26.78 -17.60
C SER A 135 16.13 -25.24 -17.64
N PHE A 136 15.21 -24.55 -17.04
CA PHE A 136 15.35 -23.22 -16.47
C PHE A 136 16.33 -23.26 -15.31
N ARG A 137 17.41 -22.48 -15.35
CA ARG A 137 18.22 -22.16 -14.18
C ARG A 137 17.27 -21.77 -13.05
N PRO A 138 17.35 -22.41 -11.86
CA PRO A 138 16.51 -21.99 -10.76
C PRO A 138 16.77 -20.53 -10.48
N LEU A 139 15.70 -19.72 -10.41
CA LEU A 139 15.77 -18.31 -9.98
C LEU A 139 16.20 -18.19 -8.49
N THR A 140 16.59 -19.29 -7.87
CA THR A 140 17.15 -19.42 -6.52
C THR A 140 18.67 -19.58 -6.50
N GLY A 141 19.35 -19.60 -7.66
CA GLY A 141 20.82 -19.56 -7.71
C GLY A 141 21.31 -18.18 -7.28
N THR A 142 22.31 -18.11 -6.43
CA THR A 142 23.08 -16.89 -6.17
C THR A 142 23.64 -16.41 -7.50
N TYR A 143 23.10 -15.30 -8.02
CA TYR A 143 23.70 -14.61 -9.14
C TYR A 143 25.08 -14.12 -8.70
N THR A 144 26.12 -14.64 -9.33
CA THR A 144 27.49 -14.11 -9.20
C THR A 144 27.66 -13.17 -10.39
N PRO A 145 27.71 -11.84 -10.16
CA PRO A 145 27.95 -10.91 -11.26
C PRO A 145 29.28 -11.25 -11.94
N PRO A 146 29.36 -11.13 -13.28
CA PRO A 146 30.64 -11.24 -13.96
C PRO A 146 31.62 -10.23 -13.38
N GLN A 147 32.88 -10.62 -13.17
CA GLN A 147 33.94 -9.78 -12.59
C GLN A 147 34.44 -8.70 -13.59
N SER A 148 33.56 -8.09 -14.34
CA SER A 148 33.92 -6.91 -15.13
C SER A 148 33.89 -5.67 -14.25
N PRO A 149 34.83 -4.73 -14.40
CA PRO A 149 34.78 -3.48 -13.68
C PRO A 149 33.43 -2.81 -13.94
N ALA A 150 32.77 -2.37 -12.87
CA ALA A 150 31.47 -1.72 -12.94
C ALA A 150 31.53 -0.58 -13.96
N SER A 151 30.70 -0.66 -14.98
CA SER A 151 30.58 0.41 -15.97
C SER A 151 30.07 1.68 -15.29
N ARG A 152 30.65 2.81 -15.62
CA ARG A 152 30.19 4.12 -15.14
C ARG A 152 29.72 4.92 -16.34
N LEU A 153 28.53 5.54 -16.22
CA LEU A 153 28.12 6.54 -17.17
C LEU A 153 28.99 7.78 -16.96
N ASP A 154 29.59 8.27 -18.06
CA ASP A 154 30.29 9.54 -18.02
C ASP A 154 29.25 10.66 -17.95
N THR A 155 29.11 11.29 -16.77
CA THR A 155 28.12 12.34 -16.50
C THR A 155 28.70 13.74 -16.70
N GLY A 156 29.99 13.85 -17.02
CA GLY A 156 30.69 15.13 -17.08
C GLY A 156 30.76 15.80 -15.70
N THR A 157 30.71 17.13 -15.69
CA THR A 157 30.73 17.95 -14.47
C THR A 157 29.34 18.35 -14.00
N ASP A 158 28.29 17.96 -14.73
CA ASP A 158 26.92 18.35 -14.45
C ASP A 158 26.32 17.50 -13.33
N THR A 159 25.54 18.14 -12.45
CA THR A 159 24.81 17.45 -11.37
C THR A 159 23.63 16.62 -11.90
N VAL A 160 23.21 16.87 -13.15
CA VAL A 160 22.14 16.15 -13.86
C VAL A 160 22.57 15.94 -15.30
N SER A 161 22.51 14.71 -15.77
CA SER A 161 22.78 14.38 -17.18
C SER A 161 21.65 13.56 -17.79
N LEU A 162 21.33 13.80 -19.06
CA LEU A 162 20.34 13.03 -19.82
C LEU A 162 21.04 12.39 -21.02
N ARG A 163 20.88 11.07 -21.17
CA ARG A 163 21.47 10.29 -22.25
C ARG A 163 20.51 9.23 -22.77
N ASN A 164 20.69 8.87 -24.03
CA ASN A 164 20.06 7.69 -24.60
C ASN A 164 21.03 6.52 -24.43
N CYS A 165 20.60 5.47 -23.71
CA CYS A 165 21.37 4.26 -23.46
C CYS A 165 20.66 3.05 -24.08
N LYS A 166 21.42 2.12 -24.65
CA LYS A 166 20.90 0.80 -24.96
C LYS A 166 20.67 0.01 -23.68
N ILE A 167 19.76 -0.97 -23.75
CA ILE A 167 19.46 -1.83 -22.59
C ILE A 167 20.71 -2.53 -22.06
N GLU A 168 21.62 -2.96 -22.93
CA GLU A 168 22.87 -3.61 -22.55
C GLU A 168 23.77 -2.69 -21.71
N GLU A 169 23.92 -1.44 -22.13
CA GLU A 169 24.70 -0.43 -21.39
C GLU A 169 24.08 -0.22 -19.98
N LEU A 170 22.76 -0.14 -19.92
CA LEU A 170 22.03 0.06 -18.67
C LEU A 170 22.17 -1.15 -17.74
N MET A 171 22.08 -2.38 -18.26
CA MET A 171 22.23 -3.62 -17.48
C MET A 171 23.68 -3.87 -17.02
N ASN A 172 24.66 -3.20 -17.61
CA ASN A 172 26.06 -3.25 -17.15
C ASN A 172 26.35 -2.28 -16.00
N LEU A 173 25.43 -1.36 -15.67
CA LEU A 173 25.59 -0.50 -14.50
C LEU A 173 25.34 -1.28 -13.20
N PRO A 174 25.96 -0.92 -12.08
CA PRO A 174 25.65 -1.48 -10.76
C PRO A 174 24.30 -0.92 -10.25
N LEU A 175 23.21 -1.38 -10.87
CA LEU A 175 21.84 -0.96 -10.53
C LEU A 175 21.42 -1.53 -9.18
N ALA A 176 20.73 -0.72 -8.39
CA ALA A 176 20.10 -1.12 -7.14
C ALA A 176 18.72 -0.48 -7.01
N ILE A 177 17.79 -1.19 -6.37
CA ILE A 177 16.47 -0.65 -6.01
C ILE A 177 16.55 -0.25 -4.54
N PRO A 178 16.43 1.05 -4.20
CA PRO A 178 16.51 1.49 -2.83
C PRO A 178 15.24 1.14 -2.05
N ASP A 179 15.34 0.97 -0.74
CA ASP A 179 14.25 0.54 0.14
C ASP A 179 13.08 1.54 0.23
N TYR A 180 13.33 2.79 -0.11
CA TYR A 180 12.26 3.80 -0.15
C TYR A 180 11.34 3.67 -1.37
N GLN A 181 11.76 2.93 -2.40
CA GLN A 181 10.93 2.70 -3.58
C GLN A 181 9.70 1.87 -3.23
N ARG A 182 8.63 2.09 -4.01
CA ARG A 182 7.46 1.21 -3.91
C ARG A 182 7.85 -0.23 -4.27
N ILE A 183 7.12 -1.18 -3.72
CA ILE A 183 7.34 -2.59 -4.05
C ILE A 183 7.11 -2.84 -5.54
N TYR A 184 7.76 -3.90 -6.05
CA TYR A 184 7.40 -4.43 -7.36
C TYR A 184 5.93 -4.92 -7.33
N CYS A 185 5.10 -4.42 -8.24
CA CYS A 185 3.64 -4.64 -8.21
C CYS A 185 3.01 -4.91 -9.59
N TRP A 186 3.80 -5.04 -10.66
CA TRP A 186 3.26 -5.43 -11.97
C TRP A 186 2.66 -6.83 -11.91
N ASP A 187 1.49 -6.98 -12.51
CA ASP A 187 0.81 -8.25 -12.66
C ASP A 187 0.79 -8.70 -14.13
N GLN A 188 -0.05 -9.69 -14.44
CA GLN A 188 -0.10 -10.31 -15.76
C GLN A 188 -0.36 -9.29 -16.88
N LYS A 189 -1.21 -8.30 -16.66
CA LYS A 189 -1.63 -7.35 -17.68
C LYS A 189 -0.47 -6.49 -18.17
N GLU A 190 0.29 -5.91 -17.25
CA GLU A 190 1.43 -5.05 -17.58
C GLU A 190 2.58 -5.85 -18.20
N ILE A 191 2.80 -7.09 -17.72
CA ILE A 191 3.85 -7.98 -18.24
C ILE A 191 3.53 -8.42 -19.66
N VAL A 192 2.27 -8.81 -19.93
CA VAL A 192 1.84 -9.18 -21.29
C VAL A 192 1.92 -8.01 -22.22
N ALA A 193 1.50 -6.81 -21.82
CA ALA A 193 1.62 -5.60 -22.64
C ALA A 193 3.09 -5.32 -23.00
N LEU A 194 4.01 -5.39 -22.04
CA LEU A 194 5.43 -5.23 -22.34
C LEU A 194 5.95 -6.34 -23.28
N TRP A 195 5.51 -7.58 -23.08
CA TRP A 195 5.88 -8.70 -23.94
C TRP A 195 5.41 -8.50 -25.38
N GLU A 196 4.19 -8.02 -25.59
CA GLU A 196 3.63 -7.69 -26.91
C GLU A 196 4.42 -6.56 -27.58
N ASP A 197 4.76 -5.51 -26.83
CA ASP A 197 5.61 -4.42 -27.30
C ASP A 197 6.98 -4.93 -27.77
N LEU A 198 7.62 -5.80 -26.99
CA LEU A 198 8.94 -6.35 -27.32
C LEU A 198 8.90 -7.28 -28.53
N ASN A 199 7.85 -8.09 -28.70
CA ASN A 199 7.66 -8.92 -29.87
C ASN A 199 7.41 -8.10 -31.16
N GLY A 200 6.83 -6.91 -31.01
CA GLY A 200 6.61 -5.97 -32.10
C GLY A 200 7.87 -5.23 -32.59
N ILE A 201 9.03 -5.41 -31.95
CA ILE A 201 10.28 -4.74 -32.33
C ILE A 201 10.75 -5.25 -33.69
N ILE A 202 10.99 -4.31 -34.61
CA ILE A 202 11.57 -4.58 -35.91
C ILE A 202 13.09 -4.58 -35.76
N ALA A 203 13.74 -5.62 -36.28
CA ALA A 203 15.21 -5.74 -36.24
C ALA A 203 15.87 -4.47 -36.86
N ASP A 204 17.01 -4.09 -36.32
CA ASP A 204 17.81 -2.94 -36.73
C ASP A 204 17.14 -1.56 -36.61
N ARG A 205 15.97 -1.47 -35.95
CA ARG A 205 15.32 -0.20 -35.62
C ARG A 205 15.33 0.07 -34.14
N PRO A 206 15.86 1.23 -33.70
CA PRO A 206 15.79 1.60 -32.29
C PRO A 206 14.34 1.65 -31.79
N TYR A 207 14.07 0.98 -30.66
CA TYR A 207 12.79 1.01 -29.98
C TYR A 207 12.95 1.69 -28.62
N HIS A 208 12.34 2.87 -28.46
CA HIS A 208 12.45 3.64 -27.24
C HIS A 208 11.40 3.20 -26.22
N LEU A 209 11.85 2.54 -25.14
CA LEU A 209 10.97 1.99 -24.10
C LEU A 209 10.66 2.97 -22.95
N GLY A 210 11.06 4.23 -23.10
CA GLY A 210 10.74 5.30 -22.15
C GLY A 210 11.94 5.81 -21.34
N THR A 211 11.64 6.57 -20.30
CA THR A 211 12.66 7.20 -19.47
C THR A 211 12.93 6.37 -18.20
N ILE A 212 14.18 6.34 -17.79
CA ILE A 212 14.67 5.81 -16.50
C ILE A 212 15.33 6.96 -15.75
N ILE A 213 15.08 7.08 -14.46
CA ILE A 213 15.75 8.05 -13.59
C ILE A 213 16.61 7.28 -12.61
N LEU A 214 17.90 7.60 -12.60
CA LEU A 214 18.90 7.02 -11.74
C LEU A 214 19.48 8.08 -10.82
N GLN A 215 19.71 7.74 -9.57
CA GLN A 215 20.54 8.53 -8.67
C GLN A 215 21.87 7.81 -8.50
N HIS A 216 22.98 8.49 -8.84
CA HIS A 216 24.31 7.95 -8.66
C HIS A 216 24.83 8.30 -7.27
N ARG A 217 25.08 7.28 -6.46
CA ARG A 217 25.67 7.42 -5.11
C ARG A 217 26.84 6.47 -4.98
N GLU A 218 27.94 6.99 -4.49
CA GLU A 218 29.14 6.20 -4.26
C GLU A 218 29.53 5.38 -5.49
N ASN A 219 29.19 4.10 -5.49
CA ASN A 219 29.56 3.15 -6.55
C ASN A 219 28.33 2.42 -7.14
N ARG A 220 27.12 2.95 -6.97
CA ARG A 220 25.89 2.33 -7.47
C ARG A 220 24.91 3.35 -8.05
N TYR A 221 24.05 2.88 -8.94
CA TYR A 221 22.98 3.65 -9.54
C TYR A 221 21.65 3.18 -8.92
N GLU A 222 21.06 4.02 -8.07
CA GLU A 222 19.77 3.75 -7.45
C GLU A 222 18.65 4.11 -8.43
N VAL A 223 17.75 3.15 -8.68
CA VAL A 223 16.62 3.34 -9.61
C VAL A 223 15.56 4.17 -8.93
N VAL A 224 15.40 5.45 -9.33
CA VAL A 224 14.37 6.36 -8.83
C VAL A 224 13.08 6.23 -9.64
N ASP A 225 13.17 6.00 -10.96
CA ASP A 225 12.02 5.67 -11.82
C ASP A 225 12.37 4.61 -12.84
N GLY A 226 11.35 3.86 -13.24
CA GLY A 226 11.48 2.76 -14.19
C GLY A 226 11.70 1.40 -13.54
N GLN A 227 11.64 1.29 -12.22
CA GLN A 227 11.83 0.06 -11.46
C GLN A 227 11.03 -1.12 -12.01
N GLN A 228 9.73 -0.95 -12.22
CA GLN A 228 8.85 -2.03 -12.68
C GLN A 228 9.30 -2.59 -14.03
N ARG A 229 9.62 -1.70 -14.98
CA ARG A 229 10.14 -2.06 -16.30
C ARG A 229 11.48 -2.78 -16.21
N LEU A 230 12.43 -2.25 -15.45
CA LEU A 230 13.77 -2.82 -15.31
C LEU A 230 13.73 -4.21 -14.65
N VAL A 231 12.93 -4.39 -13.61
CA VAL A 231 12.76 -5.70 -12.95
C VAL A 231 12.16 -6.71 -13.93
N THR A 232 11.08 -6.33 -14.65
CA THR A 232 10.44 -7.22 -15.61
C THR A 232 11.36 -7.56 -16.78
N LEU A 233 12.09 -6.59 -17.33
CA LEU A 233 13.09 -6.82 -18.40
C LEU A 233 14.24 -7.72 -17.91
N THR A 234 14.71 -7.52 -16.69
CA THR A 234 15.73 -8.40 -16.09
C THR A 234 15.24 -9.85 -16.03
N LEU A 235 13.99 -10.05 -15.60
CA LEU A 235 13.38 -11.38 -15.53
C LEU A 235 13.14 -11.99 -16.94
N LEU A 236 12.74 -11.16 -17.91
CA LEU A 236 12.55 -11.57 -19.31
C LEU A 236 13.86 -11.99 -19.96
N LEU A 237 14.88 -11.13 -19.90
CA LEU A 237 16.20 -11.41 -20.46
C LEU A 237 16.80 -12.68 -19.87
N TRP A 238 16.66 -12.83 -18.56
CA TRP A 238 17.13 -14.05 -17.90
C TRP A 238 16.33 -15.28 -18.33
N GLY A 239 15.00 -15.16 -18.46
CA GLY A 239 14.15 -16.23 -18.98
C GLY A 239 14.49 -16.64 -20.42
N LEU A 240 14.87 -15.67 -21.27
CA LEU A 240 15.34 -15.90 -22.65
C LEU A 240 16.77 -16.47 -22.73
N GLY A 241 17.47 -16.62 -21.60
CA GLY A 241 18.80 -17.22 -21.55
C GLY A 241 19.95 -16.21 -21.71
N TYR A 242 19.70 -14.91 -21.58
CA TYR A 242 20.76 -13.90 -21.64
C TYR A 242 21.85 -14.16 -20.60
N THR A 243 23.10 -14.17 -21.04
CA THR A 243 24.28 -14.49 -20.21
C THR A 243 25.06 -13.27 -19.76
N GLY A 244 24.70 -12.07 -20.21
CA GLY A 244 25.32 -10.82 -19.80
C GLY A 244 24.96 -10.40 -18.39
N SER A 245 25.36 -9.18 -18.02
CA SER A 245 25.13 -8.63 -16.68
C SER A 245 23.62 -8.38 -16.46
N LEU A 246 23.11 -8.81 -15.31
CA LEU A 246 21.73 -8.58 -14.86
C LEU A 246 21.75 -8.24 -13.35
N PRO A 247 22.20 -7.05 -12.96
CA PRO A 247 22.49 -6.70 -11.56
C PRO A 247 21.27 -6.79 -10.65
N LEU A 248 20.07 -6.51 -11.16
CA LEU A 248 18.84 -6.60 -10.38
C LEU A 248 18.42 -8.04 -10.02
N LEU A 249 19.04 -9.08 -10.58
CA LEU A 249 18.86 -10.46 -10.09
C LEU A 249 19.43 -10.66 -8.69
N ALA A 250 20.44 -9.87 -8.30
CA ALA A 250 21.01 -9.89 -6.95
C ALA A 250 20.15 -9.14 -5.93
N GLN A 251 19.15 -8.35 -6.39
CA GLN A 251 18.27 -7.58 -5.51
C GLN A 251 17.45 -8.51 -4.60
N ARG A 252 17.53 -8.27 -3.30
CA ARG A 252 16.73 -8.98 -2.30
C ARG A 252 15.52 -8.15 -1.92
N PHE A 253 14.34 -8.66 -2.20
CA PHE A 253 13.10 -8.07 -1.72
C PHE A 253 12.77 -8.66 -0.35
N GLN A 254 12.58 -7.80 0.65
CA GLN A 254 12.25 -8.23 2.01
C GLN A 254 10.73 -8.22 2.26
N ASP A 255 10.00 -7.49 1.44
CA ASP A 255 8.54 -7.37 1.51
C ASP A 255 7.86 -8.62 0.92
N THR A 256 6.94 -9.23 1.67
CA THR A 256 6.23 -10.45 1.26
C THR A 256 5.38 -10.27 0.01
N ASP A 257 4.79 -9.07 -0.18
CA ASP A 257 3.99 -8.79 -1.38
C ASP A 257 4.88 -8.57 -2.60
N ALA A 258 6.05 -7.91 -2.43
CA ALA A 258 7.03 -7.81 -3.49
C ALA A 258 7.52 -9.18 -3.93
N ILE A 259 7.82 -10.06 -2.98
CA ILE A 259 8.23 -11.46 -3.27
C ILE A 259 7.13 -12.19 -4.03
N ARG A 260 5.86 -12.01 -3.63
CA ARG A 260 4.71 -12.60 -4.31
C ARG A 260 4.55 -12.09 -5.74
N HIS A 261 4.63 -10.77 -5.95
CA HIS A 261 4.53 -10.17 -7.29
C HIS A 261 5.68 -10.61 -8.20
N VAL A 262 6.91 -10.67 -7.69
CA VAL A 262 8.06 -11.19 -8.45
C VAL A 262 7.87 -12.67 -8.79
N ALA A 263 7.36 -13.49 -7.87
CA ALA A 263 7.05 -14.89 -8.14
C ALA A 263 5.97 -15.05 -9.22
N ASN A 264 4.91 -14.24 -9.16
CA ASN A 264 3.87 -14.19 -10.19
C ASN A 264 4.42 -13.75 -11.54
N ALA A 265 5.25 -12.69 -11.57
CA ALA A 265 5.91 -12.22 -12.78
C ALA A 265 6.75 -13.32 -13.43
N LYS A 266 7.52 -14.05 -12.63
CA LYS A 266 8.29 -15.23 -13.11
C LYS A 266 7.39 -16.29 -13.73
N ALA A 267 6.24 -16.58 -13.13
CA ALA A 267 5.28 -17.56 -13.65
C ALA A 267 4.69 -17.11 -14.98
N VAL A 268 4.26 -15.84 -15.08
CA VAL A 268 3.73 -15.25 -16.33
C VAL A 268 4.79 -15.26 -17.43
N ILE A 269 6.01 -14.79 -17.14
CA ILE A 269 7.11 -14.76 -18.11
C ILE A 269 7.42 -16.16 -18.62
N ARG A 270 7.46 -17.16 -17.74
CA ARG A 270 7.63 -18.56 -18.17
C ARG A 270 6.56 -19.02 -19.14
N SER A 271 5.31 -18.64 -18.91
CA SER A 271 4.22 -19.02 -19.82
C SER A 271 4.32 -18.34 -21.18
N LEU A 272 4.87 -17.13 -21.23
CA LEU A 272 5.06 -16.37 -22.47
C LEU A 272 6.22 -16.89 -23.32
N ILE A 273 7.32 -17.31 -22.70
CA ILE A 273 8.54 -17.77 -23.40
C ILE A 273 8.42 -19.22 -23.92
N GLN A 274 7.49 -20.04 -23.40
CA GLN A 274 7.34 -21.44 -23.85
C GLN A 274 6.67 -21.54 -25.23
N PRO A 275 7.16 -22.43 -26.15
CA PRO A 275 7.87 -23.67 -25.89
C PRO A 275 9.41 -23.64 -25.99
N LEU A 276 10.02 -22.61 -26.56
CA LEU A 276 11.48 -22.50 -26.70
C LEU A 276 11.94 -21.07 -26.46
N PRO A 277 13.13 -20.85 -25.88
CA PRO A 277 13.75 -19.53 -25.85
C PRO A 277 13.93 -19.02 -27.27
N ASP A 278 13.40 -17.83 -27.56
CA ASP A 278 13.58 -17.17 -28.84
C ASP A 278 14.86 -16.31 -28.77
N ASN A 279 15.96 -16.88 -29.28
CA ASN A 279 17.23 -16.17 -29.32
C ASN A 279 17.14 -14.92 -30.23
N GLU A 280 16.32 -14.96 -31.30
CA GLU A 280 16.11 -13.80 -32.16
C GLU A 280 15.42 -12.65 -31.40
N LEU A 281 14.47 -12.97 -30.52
CA LEU A 281 13.84 -11.96 -29.67
C LEU A 281 14.84 -11.38 -28.67
N GLN A 282 15.66 -12.21 -28.04
CA GLN A 282 16.73 -11.75 -27.16
C GLN A 282 17.66 -10.77 -27.87
N ASP A 283 18.15 -11.12 -29.06
CA ASP A 283 19.05 -10.29 -29.86
C ASP A 283 18.40 -8.98 -30.28
N ARG A 284 17.12 -9.00 -30.66
CA ARG A 284 16.34 -7.79 -30.96
C ARG A 284 16.18 -6.90 -29.74
N ILE A 285 15.88 -7.46 -28.56
CA ILE A 285 15.76 -6.67 -27.32
C ILE A 285 17.11 -5.98 -27.02
N ILE A 286 18.20 -6.73 -27.02
CA ILE A 286 19.53 -6.21 -26.71
C ILE A 286 20.00 -5.18 -27.74
N GLY A 287 19.77 -5.44 -29.03
CA GLY A 287 20.21 -4.57 -30.13
C GLY A 287 19.39 -3.29 -30.31
N CYS A 288 18.07 -3.37 -30.10
CA CYS A 288 17.14 -2.32 -30.49
C CYS A 288 16.55 -1.51 -29.33
N VAL A 289 16.40 -2.10 -28.11
CA VAL A 289 15.77 -1.39 -27.00
C VAL A 289 16.69 -0.31 -26.44
N THR A 290 16.13 0.91 -26.35
CA THR A 290 16.82 2.09 -25.83
C THR A 290 15.98 2.79 -24.77
N PHE A 291 16.66 3.52 -23.89
CA PHE A 291 16.05 4.34 -22.84
C PHE A 291 16.64 5.74 -22.84
N SER A 292 15.82 6.74 -22.52
CA SER A 292 16.33 8.02 -22.05
C SER A 292 16.67 7.89 -20.56
N VAL A 293 17.95 7.94 -20.22
CA VAL A 293 18.42 7.79 -18.84
C VAL A 293 18.80 9.15 -18.28
N LEU A 294 18.07 9.60 -17.27
CA LEU A 294 18.38 10.79 -16.48
C LEU A 294 19.19 10.35 -15.26
N VAL A 295 20.42 10.81 -15.16
CA VAL A 295 21.29 10.55 -14.00
C VAL A 295 21.38 11.81 -13.16
N VAL A 296 21.11 11.68 -11.86
CA VAL A 296 21.28 12.72 -10.85
C VAL A 296 22.46 12.35 -9.98
N GLU A 297 23.50 13.19 -9.95
CA GLU A 297 24.70 12.96 -9.14
C GLU A 297 24.48 13.38 -7.69
N GLY A 298 25.05 12.61 -6.77
CA GLY A 298 25.10 12.92 -5.34
C GLY A 298 23.79 12.67 -4.58
N GLU A 299 23.59 13.36 -3.46
CA GLU A 299 22.51 13.07 -2.50
C GLU A 299 21.21 13.84 -2.77
N ASN A 300 21.09 14.56 -3.88
CA ASN A 300 19.92 15.41 -4.15
C ASN A 300 18.71 14.60 -4.69
N LEU A 301 18.16 13.75 -3.82
CA LEU A 301 16.97 12.95 -4.13
C LEU A 301 15.74 13.81 -4.48
N ASP A 302 15.63 15.01 -3.89
CA ASP A 302 14.51 15.93 -4.18
C ASP A 302 14.51 16.36 -5.63
N LEU A 303 15.68 16.56 -6.22
CA LEU A 303 15.83 16.89 -7.63
C LEU A 303 15.40 15.72 -8.52
N ALA A 304 15.83 14.50 -8.20
CA ALA A 304 15.43 13.29 -8.91
C ALA A 304 13.90 13.07 -8.82
N CYS A 305 13.31 13.25 -7.64
CA CYS A 305 11.87 13.14 -7.42
C CYS A 305 11.08 14.25 -8.14
N THR A 306 11.65 15.45 -8.28
CA THR A 306 11.03 16.55 -9.03
C THR A 306 10.97 16.23 -10.53
N PHE A 307 12.07 15.73 -11.09
CA PHE A 307 12.08 15.26 -12.48
C PHE A 307 11.08 14.11 -12.71
N PHE A 308 11.05 13.17 -11.79
CA PHE A 308 10.08 12.06 -11.82
C PHE A 308 8.63 12.58 -11.83
N SER A 309 8.27 13.51 -10.94
CA SER A 309 6.90 14.05 -10.82
C SER A 309 6.46 14.78 -12.11
N ASN A 310 7.40 15.43 -12.80
CA ASN A 310 7.12 16.16 -14.02
C ASN A 310 6.96 15.26 -15.26
N GLN A 311 7.58 14.08 -15.27
CA GLN A 311 7.56 13.16 -16.42
C GLN A 311 6.43 12.12 -16.38
N ASN A 312 5.85 11.84 -15.21
CA ASN A 312 4.85 10.79 -15.03
C ASN A 312 3.43 11.17 -15.49
N SER A 313 3.26 11.38 -16.80
CA SER A 313 1.91 11.52 -17.37
C SER A 313 1.26 10.19 -17.78
N LYS A 314 1.98 9.05 -17.80
CA LYS A 314 1.49 7.75 -18.30
C LYS A 314 1.61 6.56 -17.32
N GLY A 315 2.19 6.74 -16.11
CA GLY A 315 2.35 5.67 -15.13
C GLY A 315 1.53 5.90 -13.85
N VAL A 316 1.56 4.93 -12.92
CA VAL A 316 1.02 5.11 -11.57
C VAL A 316 1.86 6.18 -10.86
N LYS A 317 1.25 7.34 -10.63
CA LYS A 317 1.92 8.48 -9.97
C LYS A 317 2.32 8.10 -8.55
N LEU A 318 3.53 8.52 -8.12
CA LEU A 318 3.89 8.49 -6.71
C LEU A 318 2.99 9.44 -5.94
N THR A 319 2.52 8.97 -4.80
CA THR A 319 1.79 9.81 -3.86
C THR A 319 2.74 10.72 -3.08
N ASP A 320 2.23 11.81 -2.52
CA ASP A 320 3.02 12.65 -1.61
C ASP A 320 3.54 11.84 -0.41
N PHE A 321 2.82 10.79 -0.01
CA PHE A 321 3.22 9.89 1.07
C PHE A 321 4.38 8.96 0.69
N ASP A 322 4.49 8.54 -0.58
CA ASP A 322 5.66 7.80 -1.07
C ASP A 322 6.91 8.69 -1.05
N LEU A 323 6.76 9.95 -1.45
CA LEU A 323 7.84 10.93 -1.44
C LEU A 323 8.26 11.32 -0.02
N LEU A 324 7.32 11.48 0.91
CA LEU A 324 7.61 11.72 2.32
C LEU A 324 8.33 10.53 2.97
N LYS A 325 7.90 9.29 2.67
CA LYS A 325 8.61 8.08 3.11
C LYS A 325 10.07 8.15 2.67
N ALA A 326 10.32 8.36 1.39
CA ALA A 326 11.66 8.45 0.82
C ALA A 326 12.48 9.57 1.47
N HIS A 327 11.86 10.76 1.62
CA HIS A 327 12.49 11.91 2.24
C HIS A 327 12.96 11.64 3.67
N HIS A 328 12.15 10.99 4.49
CA HIS A 328 12.47 10.76 5.90
C HIS A 328 13.38 9.54 6.12
N LEU A 329 13.30 8.49 5.30
CA LEU A 329 14.17 7.32 5.42
C LEU A 329 15.64 7.67 5.21
N ARG A 330 15.97 8.71 4.43
CA ARG A 330 17.36 9.15 4.22
C ARG A 330 18.08 9.64 5.50
N TYR A 331 17.33 10.04 6.53
CA TYR A 331 17.88 10.46 7.82
C TYR A 331 18.18 9.29 8.75
N ILE A 332 17.98 8.05 8.30
CA ILE A 332 18.17 6.85 9.11
C ILE A 332 19.38 6.10 8.60
N SER A 333 20.48 6.14 9.35
CA SER A 333 21.74 5.48 8.99
C SER A 333 21.71 3.97 9.22
N ALA A 334 20.89 3.47 10.15
CA ALA A 334 20.80 2.06 10.48
C ALA A 334 19.83 1.33 9.54
N GLU A 335 20.34 0.50 8.62
CA GLU A 335 19.55 -0.25 7.62
C GLU A 335 18.39 -1.04 8.23
N ARG A 336 18.62 -1.77 9.33
CA ARG A 336 17.55 -2.53 10.02
C ARG A 336 16.42 -1.64 10.51
N GLN A 337 16.74 -0.44 10.99
CA GLN A 337 15.74 0.52 11.44
C GLN A 337 14.96 1.09 10.25
N ALA A 338 15.64 1.42 9.15
CA ALA A 338 15.01 1.91 7.92
C ALA A 338 14.01 0.88 7.37
N ILE A 339 14.40 -0.39 7.29
CA ILE A 339 13.52 -1.49 6.86
C ILE A 339 12.30 -1.62 7.78
N HIS A 340 12.50 -1.59 9.10
CA HIS A 340 11.41 -1.68 10.06
C HIS A 340 10.40 -0.54 9.89
N LEU A 341 10.88 0.70 9.77
CA LEU A 341 10.03 1.87 9.58
C LEU A 341 9.33 1.88 8.22
N ALA A 342 10.00 1.45 7.16
CA ALA A 342 9.40 1.28 5.84
C ALA A 342 8.26 0.24 5.85
N SER A 343 8.43 -0.86 6.58
CA SER A 343 7.40 -1.89 6.77
C SER A 343 6.20 -1.36 7.58
N LYS A 344 6.44 -0.60 8.65
CA LYS A 344 5.36 0.07 9.41
C LYS A 344 4.59 1.06 8.54
N TRP A 345 5.31 1.88 7.77
CA TRP A 345 4.72 2.85 6.86
C TRP A 345 3.78 2.20 5.84
N LYS A 346 4.20 1.08 5.28
CA LYS A 346 3.36 0.32 4.35
C LYS A 346 2.01 -0.04 4.98
N LYS A 347 1.98 -0.47 6.25
CA LYS A 347 0.72 -0.79 6.94
C LYS A 347 -0.21 0.41 7.06
N LEU A 348 0.35 1.61 7.25
CA LEU A 348 -0.41 2.86 7.33
C LEU A 348 -0.96 3.32 5.96
N THR A 349 -0.23 3.02 4.88
CA THR A 349 -0.58 3.41 3.51
C THR A 349 -1.37 2.35 2.73
N THR A 350 -1.54 1.13 3.29
CA THR A 350 -2.32 0.06 2.63
C THR A 350 -3.81 0.40 2.64
N VAL A 351 -4.40 0.38 1.45
CA VAL A 351 -5.84 0.60 1.23
C VAL A 351 -6.62 -0.59 1.81
N ARG A 352 -7.62 -0.33 2.64
CA ARG A 352 -8.68 -1.31 2.94
C ARG A 352 -9.70 -1.24 1.80
N GLU A 353 -10.29 -2.39 1.43
CA GLU A 353 -11.21 -2.50 0.29
C GLU A 353 -12.16 -1.29 0.20
N ASN A 354 -12.11 -0.57 -0.93
CA ASN A 354 -12.96 0.57 -1.30
C ASN A 354 -12.79 1.89 -0.53
N ASP A 355 -11.74 2.11 0.26
CA ASP A 355 -11.53 3.39 0.96
C ASP A 355 -10.10 3.94 0.73
N ALA A 356 -9.95 5.27 0.79
CA ALA A 356 -8.63 5.89 0.76
C ALA A 356 -7.79 5.45 1.97
N PRO A 357 -6.45 5.34 1.85
CA PRO A 357 -5.61 5.04 2.99
C PRO A 357 -5.91 5.98 4.15
N GLN A 358 -6.04 5.42 5.36
CA GLN A 358 -6.42 6.21 6.54
C GLN A 358 -5.44 7.36 6.81
N ILE A 359 -4.15 7.17 6.47
CA ILE A 359 -3.12 8.20 6.60
C ILE A 359 -3.36 9.42 5.70
N GLU A 360 -3.98 9.25 4.54
CA GLU A 360 -4.32 10.36 3.65
C GLU A 360 -5.39 11.26 4.29
N LYS A 361 -6.34 10.68 5.01
CA LYS A 361 -7.33 11.43 5.77
C LYS A 361 -6.73 12.04 7.03
N SER A 362 -6.01 11.26 7.83
CA SER A 362 -5.45 11.72 9.11
C SER A 362 -4.39 12.80 8.94
N LEU A 363 -3.28 12.50 8.25
CA LEU A 363 -2.20 13.45 8.01
C LEU A 363 -2.51 14.39 6.84
N GLY A 364 -2.88 13.84 5.70
CA GLY A 364 -3.01 14.59 4.45
C GLY A 364 -4.17 15.59 4.45
N GLN A 365 -5.20 15.36 5.26
CA GLN A 365 -6.36 16.24 5.34
C GLN A 365 -6.44 16.93 6.71
N HIS A 366 -6.64 16.20 7.80
CA HIS A 366 -6.96 16.81 9.09
C HIS A 366 -5.74 17.44 9.77
N VAL A 367 -4.64 16.72 9.96
CA VAL A 367 -3.44 17.28 10.59
C VAL A 367 -2.86 18.42 9.72
N TYR A 368 -2.84 18.26 8.41
CA TYR A 368 -2.43 19.31 7.48
C TYR A 368 -3.27 20.60 7.67
N ARG A 369 -4.60 20.50 7.69
CA ARG A 369 -5.50 21.64 7.92
C ARG A 369 -5.25 22.29 9.28
N MET A 370 -5.15 21.50 10.33
CA MET A 370 -4.89 21.98 11.68
C MET A 370 -3.58 22.76 11.76
N ARG A 371 -2.51 22.24 11.15
CA ARG A 371 -1.20 22.93 11.07
C ARG A 371 -1.27 24.26 10.33
N LYS A 372 -2.04 24.33 9.25
CA LYS A 372 -2.25 25.59 8.50
C LYS A 372 -3.11 26.57 9.29
N LEU A 373 -4.19 26.13 9.89
CA LEU A 373 -5.09 26.96 10.69
C LEU A 373 -4.38 27.59 11.89
N ILE A 374 -3.60 26.80 12.67
CA ILE A 374 -2.90 27.33 13.85
C ILE A 374 -1.84 28.37 13.49
N ARG A 375 -1.21 28.26 12.33
CA ARG A 375 -0.21 29.20 11.82
C ARG A 375 -0.79 30.35 11.03
N LYS A 376 -2.11 30.46 10.91
CA LYS A 376 -2.80 31.48 10.09
C LYS A 376 -2.39 31.48 8.62
N GLN A 377 -2.16 30.28 8.06
CA GLN A 377 -1.78 30.08 6.67
C GLN A 377 -2.96 29.55 5.85
N ASN A 378 -3.13 30.06 4.64
CA ASN A 378 -4.06 29.47 3.69
C ASN A 378 -3.65 28.02 3.40
N PHE A 379 -4.62 27.15 3.25
CA PHE A 379 -4.39 25.76 2.88
C PHE A 379 -5.06 25.43 1.55
N ASN A 380 -4.34 24.69 0.73
CA ASN A 380 -4.83 24.17 -0.52
C ASN A 380 -4.61 22.65 -0.49
N GLU A 381 -5.67 21.88 -0.66
CA GLU A 381 -5.63 20.43 -0.59
C GLU A 381 -5.26 19.77 -1.93
N PHE A 382 -5.00 20.60 -2.95
CA PHE A 382 -4.65 20.14 -4.29
C PHE A 382 -3.18 20.42 -4.58
N GLY A 383 -2.39 19.37 -4.81
CA GLY A 383 -1.00 19.44 -5.22
C GLY A 383 0.02 19.04 -4.14
N HIS A 384 1.28 19.40 -4.37
CA HIS A 384 2.43 18.94 -3.57
C HIS A 384 2.60 19.62 -2.20
N TYR A 385 1.63 20.39 -1.74
CA TYR A 385 1.68 21.16 -0.49
C TYR A 385 1.74 20.30 0.76
N ILE A 386 1.19 19.08 0.72
CA ILE A 386 1.26 18.12 1.83
C ILE A 386 2.72 17.70 2.06
N ARG A 387 3.44 17.39 1.00
CA ARG A 387 4.86 17.05 1.06
C ARG A 387 5.68 18.16 1.72
N ASP A 388 5.46 19.41 1.32
CA ASP A 388 6.21 20.55 1.85
C ASP A 388 5.89 20.80 3.33
N GLU A 389 4.65 20.57 3.76
CA GLU A 389 4.22 20.74 5.16
C GLU A 389 4.87 19.71 6.12
N PHE A 390 5.06 18.49 5.67
CA PHE A 390 5.62 17.40 6.49
C PHE A 390 7.08 17.12 6.21
N ARG A 391 7.74 18.00 5.48
CA ARG A 391 9.17 17.93 5.23
C ARG A 391 9.95 18.11 6.52
N ALA A 392 11.15 17.47 6.62
CA ALA A 392 12.01 17.64 7.77
C ALA A 392 12.45 19.10 7.92
N ALA A 393 12.31 19.62 9.13
CA ALA A 393 12.94 20.88 9.50
C ALA A 393 14.46 20.72 9.50
N PRO A 394 15.23 21.79 9.19
CA PRO A 394 16.67 21.77 9.36
C PRO A 394 17.04 21.40 10.80
N LEU A 395 17.99 20.48 10.96
CA LEU A 395 18.57 20.17 12.28
C LEU A 395 19.37 21.37 12.75
N MET A 396 19.14 21.80 13.97
CA MET A 396 19.91 22.83 14.64
C MET A 396 20.56 22.19 15.87
N ASP A 397 21.88 22.19 15.91
CA ASP A 397 22.66 21.48 16.93
C ASP A 397 22.37 21.96 18.36
N ASP A 398 21.95 23.21 18.51
CA ASP A 398 21.67 23.83 19.82
C ASP A 398 20.23 23.65 20.31
N ILE A 399 19.35 23.02 19.53
CA ILE A 399 17.96 22.76 19.93
C ILE A 399 17.84 21.31 20.40
N PRO A 400 17.51 21.07 21.69
CA PRO A 400 17.34 19.71 22.18
C PRO A 400 16.23 18.99 21.42
N PRO A 401 16.30 17.64 21.31
CA PRO A 401 15.25 16.87 20.66
C PRO A 401 13.90 17.13 21.33
N PHE A 402 12.84 17.10 20.54
CA PHE A 402 11.46 17.31 21.01
C PHE A 402 11.13 16.32 22.13
N GLY A 403 10.29 16.75 23.07
CA GLY A 403 9.84 15.93 24.18
C GLY A 403 9.05 14.67 23.73
N GLU A 404 8.66 13.84 24.68
CA GLU A 404 7.89 12.62 24.41
C GLU A 404 6.47 12.89 23.87
N ARG A 405 5.94 14.10 24.09
CA ARG A 405 4.63 14.52 23.63
C ARG A 405 4.73 15.04 22.20
N LEU A 406 3.91 14.48 21.30
CA LEU A 406 3.80 14.91 19.92
C LEU A 406 2.61 15.85 19.76
N ASP A 407 2.86 17.13 19.51
CA ASP A 407 1.85 18.11 19.17
C ASP A 407 1.78 18.30 17.65
N TYR A 408 0.56 18.37 17.09
CA TYR A 408 0.38 18.40 15.64
C TYR A 408 1.01 19.61 14.94
N TYR A 409 1.27 20.70 15.65
CA TYR A 409 1.87 21.93 15.13
C TYR A 409 3.40 22.00 15.24
N GLU A 410 4.04 21.04 15.89
CA GLU A 410 5.49 21.00 16.05
C GLU A 410 6.23 20.86 14.73
N PRO A 411 7.47 21.41 14.61
CA PRO A 411 8.36 21.12 13.52
C PRO A 411 8.66 19.62 13.47
N ILE A 412 8.76 19.06 12.28
CA ILE A 412 9.02 17.63 12.09
C ILE A 412 10.52 17.43 11.87
N GLN A 413 11.13 16.60 12.71
CA GLN A 413 12.51 16.15 12.47
C GLN A 413 12.54 15.03 11.46
N GLY A 414 13.63 14.93 10.71
CA GLY A 414 13.85 13.84 9.76
C GLY A 414 13.96 12.46 10.45
N GLY A 415 13.67 11.41 9.70
CA GLY A 415 13.86 10.06 10.17
C GLY A 415 12.79 9.55 11.13
N ALA A 416 13.19 8.89 12.21
CA ALA A 416 12.30 8.16 13.11
C ALA A 416 11.19 9.02 13.72
N HIS A 417 11.46 10.31 13.96
CA HIS A 417 10.48 11.24 14.50
C HIS A 417 9.25 11.39 13.58
N PHE A 418 9.45 11.57 12.28
CA PHE A 418 8.34 11.65 11.33
C PHE A 418 7.47 10.39 11.33
N PHE A 419 8.09 9.22 11.35
CA PHE A 419 7.34 7.95 11.36
C PHE A 419 6.55 7.77 12.65
N ALA A 420 7.12 8.17 13.80
CA ALA A 420 6.44 8.17 15.08
C ALA A 420 5.27 9.19 15.09
N PHE A 421 5.49 10.38 14.56
CA PHE A 421 4.47 11.41 14.40
C PHE A 421 3.30 10.91 13.54
N ALA A 422 3.59 10.35 12.38
CA ALA A 422 2.57 9.84 11.47
C ALA A 422 1.76 8.69 12.08
N GLU A 423 2.43 7.74 12.74
CA GLU A 423 1.80 6.61 13.43
C GLU A 423 0.91 7.11 14.57
N HIS A 424 1.40 8.06 15.39
CA HIS A 424 0.66 8.63 16.51
C HIS A 424 -0.66 9.26 16.04
N PHE A 425 -0.61 10.20 15.09
CA PHE A 425 -1.81 10.90 14.64
C PHE A 425 -2.75 9.99 13.85
N ASN A 426 -2.22 9.03 13.10
CA ASN A 426 -3.06 8.06 12.41
C ASN A 426 -3.82 7.15 13.40
N ASN A 427 -3.17 6.70 14.46
CA ASN A 427 -3.81 5.89 15.51
C ASN A 427 -4.85 6.69 16.30
N ARG A 428 -4.54 7.95 16.64
CA ARG A 428 -5.49 8.85 17.31
C ARG A 428 -6.69 9.14 16.42
N TYR A 429 -6.47 9.32 15.13
CA TYR A 429 -7.54 9.53 14.16
C TYR A 429 -8.42 8.28 14.02
N ALA A 430 -7.83 7.07 14.02
CA ALA A 430 -8.59 5.82 13.98
C ALA A 430 -9.59 5.70 15.13
N GLN A 431 -9.18 6.10 16.35
CA GLN A 431 -10.05 6.13 17.52
C GLN A 431 -11.11 7.23 17.43
N TYR A 432 -10.70 8.40 16.94
CA TYR A 432 -11.57 9.57 16.81
C TYR A 432 -12.75 9.33 15.85
N ILE A 433 -12.52 8.71 14.70
CA ILE A 433 -13.59 8.48 13.71
C ILE A 433 -14.66 7.48 14.15
N GLU A 434 -14.38 6.69 15.20
CA GLU A 434 -15.34 5.75 15.79
C GLU A 434 -16.30 6.45 16.78
N THR A 435 -16.09 7.75 17.06
CA THR A 435 -16.95 8.50 17.95
C THR A 435 -18.32 8.80 17.32
N LYS A 436 -19.35 8.79 18.14
CA LYS A 436 -20.73 9.08 17.71
C LYS A 436 -20.86 10.45 17.03
N GLN A 437 -20.11 11.42 17.52
CA GLN A 437 -20.12 12.80 17.02
C GLN A 437 -19.64 12.89 15.57
N VAL A 438 -18.58 12.16 15.21
CA VAL A 438 -18.05 12.11 13.83
C VAL A 438 -19.03 11.38 12.92
N GLU A 439 -19.56 10.25 13.37
CA GLU A 439 -20.55 9.48 12.60
C GLU A 439 -21.77 10.36 12.28
N THR A 440 -22.32 11.05 13.30
CA THR A 440 -23.50 11.90 13.15
C THR A 440 -23.20 13.11 12.26
N LEU A 441 -22.05 13.76 12.45
CA LEU A 441 -21.62 14.89 11.60
C LEU A 441 -21.58 14.49 10.11
N ARG A 442 -20.94 13.37 9.79
CA ARG A 442 -20.81 12.88 8.41
C ARG A 442 -22.16 12.49 7.78
N ARG A 443 -23.07 11.99 8.60
CA ARG A 443 -24.41 11.60 8.14
C ARG A 443 -25.27 12.82 7.78
N HIS A 444 -25.26 13.85 8.62
CA HIS A 444 -26.11 15.02 8.43
C HIS A 444 -25.51 16.03 7.43
N PHE A 445 -24.19 16.20 7.40
CA PHE A 445 -23.52 17.22 6.58
C PHE A 445 -22.82 16.63 5.36
N GLY A 446 -23.61 16.15 4.40
CA GLY A 446 -23.12 15.68 3.09
C GLY A 446 -23.36 16.69 1.97
N GLY A 447 -22.99 16.30 0.75
CA GLY A 447 -23.34 17.02 -0.47
C GLY A 447 -22.83 18.48 -0.50
N ARG A 448 -23.74 19.43 -0.60
CA ARG A 448 -23.42 20.88 -0.75
C ARG A 448 -22.78 21.51 0.49
N HIS A 449 -22.87 20.86 1.66
CA HIS A 449 -22.32 21.35 2.94
C HIS A 449 -21.06 20.58 3.36
N LYS A 450 -20.55 19.69 2.51
CA LYS A 450 -19.39 18.84 2.79
C LYS A 450 -18.16 19.63 3.29
N VAL A 451 -17.88 20.81 2.72
CA VAL A 451 -16.72 21.62 3.12
C VAL A 451 -16.81 22.07 4.59
N TYR A 452 -18.02 22.44 5.06
CA TYR A 452 -18.23 22.79 6.46
C TYR A 452 -18.01 21.59 7.38
N SER A 453 -18.54 20.43 6.99
CA SER A 453 -18.34 19.18 7.73
C SER A 453 -16.86 18.81 7.85
N GLU A 454 -16.11 18.89 6.76
CA GLU A 454 -14.69 18.54 6.73
C GLU A 454 -13.83 19.48 7.58
N ILE A 455 -14.14 20.77 7.59
CA ILE A 455 -13.45 21.75 8.45
C ILE A 455 -13.85 21.54 9.92
N ALA A 456 -15.15 21.36 10.21
CA ALA A 456 -15.63 21.05 11.54
C ALA A 456 -14.99 19.78 12.09
N GLU A 457 -14.89 18.73 11.28
CA GLU A 457 -14.22 17.47 11.64
C GLU A 457 -12.74 17.69 11.98
N SER A 458 -12.03 18.54 11.25
CA SER A 458 -10.62 18.84 11.55
C SER A 458 -10.46 19.61 12.87
N LEU A 459 -11.33 20.60 13.14
CA LEU A 459 -11.33 21.35 14.39
C LEU A 459 -11.75 20.47 15.59
N LEU A 460 -12.73 19.60 15.39
CA LEU A 460 -13.15 18.65 16.41
C LEU A 460 -12.06 17.61 16.70
N PHE A 461 -11.29 17.23 15.70
CA PHE A 461 -10.13 16.36 15.89
C PHE A 461 -9.05 17.05 16.74
N ALA A 462 -8.79 18.34 16.52
CA ALA A 462 -7.90 19.13 17.39
C ALA A 462 -8.40 19.14 18.84
N TYR A 463 -9.70 19.33 19.06
CA TYR A 463 -10.30 19.24 20.38
C TYR A 463 -10.08 17.84 20.99
N TYR A 464 -10.35 16.78 20.24
CA TYR A 464 -10.16 15.41 20.68
C TYR A 464 -8.69 15.10 21.05
N LEU A 465 -7.73 15.62 20.30
CA LEU A 465 -6.31 15.44 20.61
C LEU A 465 -5.94 16.09 21.95
N LYS A 466 -6.54 17.23 22.26
CA LYS A 466 -6.21 17.98 23.48
C LYS A 466 -6.97 17.51 24.71
N PHE A 467 -8.28 17.31 24.59
CA PHE A 467 -9.16 17.04 25.74
C PHE A 467 -9.76 15.63 25.75
N GLY A 468 -9.60 14.85 24.67
CA GLY A 468 -10.19 13.53 24.53
C GLY A 468 -11.68 13.58 24.18
N THR A 469 -12.42 12.57 24.67
CA THR A 469 -13.87 12.41 24.41
C THR A 469 -14.80 13.26 25.31
N PRO A 470 -14.39 13.74 26.50
CA PRO A 470 -15.27 14.56 27.33
C PRO A 470 -15.76 15.80 26.59
N TYR A 471 -17.07 16.04 26.64
CA TYR A 471 -17.75 17.18 26.04
C TYR A 471 -17.53 17.35 24.53
N LEU A 472 -17.34 16.25 23.82
CA LEU A 472 -17.08 16.28 22.37
C LEU A 472 -18.28 16.76 21.55
N SER A 473 -19.52 16.50 22.04
CA SER A 473 -20.75 17.00 21.43
C SER A 473 -20.85 18.52 21.54
N GLU A 474 -20.56 19.04 22.72
CA GLU A 474 -20.59 20.47 23.03
C GLU A 474 -19.53 21.24 22.21
N ALA A 475 -18.35 20.64 22.06
CA ALA A 475 -17.31 21.20 21.21
C ALA A 475 -17.76 21.24 19.74
N LEU A 476 -18.40 20.18 19.25
CA LEU A 476 -18.95 20.15 17.90
C LEU A 476 -20.01 21.21 17.69
N PHE A 477 -20.91 21.42 18.67
CA PHE A 477 -21.91 22.48 18.59
C PHE A 477 -21.28 23.87 18.51
N CYS A 478 -20.32 24.19 19.38
CA CYS A 478 -19.62 25.48 19.34
C CYS A 478 -18.89 25.71 18.01
N ILE A 479 -18.23 24.68 17.48
CA ILE A 479 -17.54 24.77 16.19
C ILE A 479 -18.54 25.02 15.05
N LEU A 480 -19.65 24.26 15.03
CA LEU A 480 -20.65 24.40 13.97
C LEU A 480 -21.41 25.71 14.06
N LEU A 481 -21.72 26.22 15.26
CA LEU A 481 -22.34 27.55 15.44
C LEU A 481 -21.46 28.64 14.84
N THR A 482 -20.17 28.64 15.18
CA THR A 482 -19.23 29.61 14.61
C THR A 482 -19.18 29.54 13.07
N LEU A 483 -19.10 28.33 12.52
CA LEU A 483 -19.04 28.13 11.07
C LEU A 483 -20.39 28.45 10.37
N SER A 484 -21.52 28.27 11.07
CA SER A 484 -22.85 28.52 10.55
C SER A 484 -23.09 30.00 10.22
N GLU A 485 -22.49 30.91 10.96
CA GLU A 485 -22.59 32.35 10.72
C GLU A 485 -22.15 32.72 9.30
N HIS A 486 -21.02 32.18 8.84
CA HIS A 486 -20.61 32.33 7.43
C HIS A 486 -21.68 31.82 6.45
N ARG A 487 -22.33 30.70 6.78
CA ARG A 487 -23.36 30.11 5.90
C ARG A 487 -24.60 30.94 5.86
N TYR A 488 -24.99 31.53 6.98
CA TYR A 488 -26.16 32.40 7.06
C TYR A 488 -25.95 33.70 6.27
N GLN A 489 -24.77 34.28 6.33
CA GLN A 489 -24.42 35.50 5.59
C GLN A 489 -24.30 35.24 4.06
N LYS A 490 -23.86 34.05 3.62
CA LYS A 490 -23.52 33.77 2.22
C LYS A 490 -24.42 32.71 1.61
N ALA A 491 -25.18 33.06 0.59
CA ALA A 491 -25.95 32.09 -0.20
C ALA A 491 -25.05 31.17 -1.02
N ARG A 492 -23.90 31.66 -1.49
CA ARG A 492 -22.89 30.88 -2.21
C ARG A 492 -21.64 30.77 -1.34
N ALA A 493 -21.23 29.54 -1.02
CA ALA A 493 -20.02 29.27 -0.28
C ALA A 493 -19.10 28.35 -1.13
N LEU A 494 -18.02 28.94 -1.61
CA LEU A 494 -16.95 28.19 -2.26
C LEU A 494 -15.99 27.63 -1.20
N PRO A 495 -15.27 26.53 -1.46
CA PRO A 495 -14.35 25.94 -0.49
C PRO A 495 -13.33 26.91 0.08
N ASP A 496 -12.72 27.75 -0.75
CA ASP A 496 -11.75 28.78 -0.36
C ASP A 496 -12.33 29.86 0.58
N MET A 497 -13.61 30.22 0.38
CA MET A 497 -14.30 31.18 1.23
C MET A 497 -14.56 30.61 2.64
N VAL A 498 -14.98 29.32 2.72
CA VAL A 498 -15.22 28.65 4.00
C VAL A 498 -13.91 28.42 4.75
N GLN A 499 -12.85 28.05 4.02
CA GLN A 499 -11.51 27.90 4.58
C GLN A 499 -10.98 29.22 5.15
N ARG A 500 -11.14 30.32 4.42
CA ARG A 500 -10.73 31.63 4.89
C ARG A 500 -11.52 32.05 6.13
N TYR A 501 -12.84 31.83 6.15
CA TYR A 501 -13.65 32.10 7.32
C TYR A 501 -13.19 31.28 8.54
N ALA A 502 -12.92 29.99 8.37
CA ALA A 502 -12.40 29.15 9.44
C ALA A 502 -11.04 29.66 9.97
N LEU A 503 -10.20 30.18 9.08
CA LEU A 503 -8.92 30.79 9.43
C LEU A 503 -9.10 32.11 10.22
N ASP A 504 -10.05 32.92 9.83
CA ASP A 504 -10.36 34.22 10.47
C ASP A 504 -11.11 34.04 11.80
N SER A 505 -11.85 32.95 11.97
CA SER A 505 -12.63 32.64 13.19
C SER A 505 -11.78 32.43 14.45
N ASN A 506 -10.50 32.16 14.33
CA ASN A 506 -9.58 31.83 15.43
C ASN A 506 -9.95 30.60 16.28
N LEU A 507 -10.89 29.77 15.84
CA LEU A 507 -11.36 28.61 16.61
C LEU A 507 -10.23 27.71 17.09
N ILE A 508 -9.25 27.40 16.21
CA ILE A 508 -8.14 26.53 16.59
C ILE A 508 -7.20 27.18 17.61
N GLN A 509 -6.98 28.51 17.53
CA GLN A 509 -6.20 29.24 18.51
C GLN A 509 -6.94 29.29 19.85
N MET A 510 -8.26 29.59 19.86
CA MET A 510 -9.08 29.55 21.07
C MET A 510 -8.98 28.16 21.74
N LEU A 511 -9.08 27.10 20.96
CA LEU A 511 -8.94 25.73 21.44
C LEU A 511 -7.56 25.47 22.04
N GLU A 512 -6.49 25.83 21.34
CA GLU A 512 -5.12 25.56 21.82
C GLU A 512 -4.74 26.40 23.05
N PHE A 513 -5.25 27.62 23.19
CA PHE A 513 -5.01 28.44 24.37
C PHE A 513 -5.93 28.12 25.54
N SER A 514 -6.99 27.36 25.33
CA SER A 514 -7.92 26.98 26.40
C SER A 514 -7.29 25.97 27.36
N SER A 515 -7.36 26.25 28.65
CA SER A 515 -6.89 25.36 29.70
C SER A 515 -7.90 24.25 30.05
N SER A 516 -9.17 24.42 29.67
CA SER A 516 -10.25 23.47 29.89
C SER A 516 -11.29 23.51 28.77
N PRO A 517 -12.11 22.46 28.60
CA PRO A 517 -13.25 22.46 27.67
C PRO A 517 -14.20 23.64 27.87
N THR A 518 -14.56 23.95 29.10
CA THR A 518 -15.49 25.05 29.43
C THR A 518 -14.94 26.41 29.07
N PHE A 519 -13.63 26.59 29.15
CA PHE A 519 -13.00 27.84 28.71
C PHE A 519 -13.10 28.01 27.18
N PHE A 520 -12.86 26.93 26.44
CA PHE A 520 -13.06 26.94 24.98
C PHE A 520 -14.50 27.26 24.60
N PHE A 521 -15.50 26.69 25.27
CA PHE A 521 -16.91 26.97 25.00
C PHE A 521 -17.24 28.43 25.26
N ALA A 522 -16.81 28.99 26.40
CA ALA A 522 -17.05 30.38 26.72
C ALA A 522 -16.44 31.37 25.70
N GLU A 523 -15.22 31.10 25.24
CA GLU A 523 -14.55 31.94 24.25
C GLU A 523 -15.18 31.79 22.86
N SER A 524 -15.50 30.56 22.41
CA SER A 524 -16.12 30.34 21.10
C SER A 524 -17.54 30.93 21.02
N LEU A 525 -18.37 30.77 22.05
CA LEU A 525 -19.71 31.36 22.10
C LEU A 525 -19.67 32.89 22.13
N ARG A 526 -18.71 33.47 22.87
CA ARG A 526 -18.53 34.95 22.84
C ARG A 526 -18.16 35.47 21.46
N ALA A 527 -17.50 34.65 20.63
CA ALA A 527 -17.12 35.02 19.27
C ALA A 527 -18.25 34.87 18.25
N VAL A 528 -19.33 34.16 18.57
CA VAL A 528 -20.53 34.08 17.74
C VAL A 528 -21.24 35.45 17.79
N GLY A 529 -21.26 36.14 16.65
CA GLY A 529 -21.76 37.54 16.60
C GLY A 529 -23.27 37.64 16.55
N THR A 530 -23.94 36.73 15.83
CA THR A 530 -25.38 36.76 15.53
C THR A 530 -25.96 35.37 15.44
N GLY A 531 -27.11 35.16 16.07
CA GLY A 531 -27.85 33.90 15.98
C GLY A 531 -28.60 33.73 14.65
N ALA A 532 -29.12 32.56 14.39
CA ALA A 532 -29.89 32.24 13.19
C ALA A 532 -31.12 33.14 12.99
N GLY A 533 -31.70 33.63 14.08
CA GLY A 533 -32.88 34.48 14.06
C GLY A 533 -32.68 35.85 13.40
N ASP A 534 -31.44 36.29 13.26
CA ASP A 534 -31.09 37.57 12.64
C ASP A 534 -31.00 37.52 11.10
N TYR A 535 -31.15 36.35 10.52
CA TYR A 535 -31.03 36.11 9.08
C TYR A 535 -32.34 35.61 8.46
N ASP A 536 -32.70 36.15 7.29
CA ASP A 536 -33.73 35.56 6.44
C ASP A 536 -33.19 34.26 5.77
N LEU A 537 -33.39 33.14 6.42
CA LEU A 537 -32.89 31.84 5.98
C LEU A 537 -33.84 31.22 4.94
N THR A 538 -33.43 31.24 3.68
CA THR A 538 -34.16 30.62 2.58
C THR A 538 -33.26 29.67 1.76
N GLY A 539 -33.88 28.71 1.09
CA GLY A 539 -33.20 27.81 0.18
C GLY A 539 -32.06 27.01 0.84
N ILE A 540 -30.81 27.17 0.34
CA ILE A 540 -29.67 26.39 0.83
C ILE A 540 -29.26 26.78 2.27
N ARG A 541 -29.52 28.00 2.69
CA ARG A 541 -29.26 28.46 4.07
C ARG A 541 -30.23 27.80 5.04
N TRP A 542 -31.49 27.72 4.68
CA TRP A 542 -32.52 27.01 5.44
C TRP A 542 -32.21 25.50 5.54
N ASN A 543 -31.79 24.89 4.44
CA ASN A 543 -31.41 23.46 4.46
C ASN A 543 -30.22 23.21 5.41
N PHE A 544 -29.24 24.09 5.45
CA PHE A 544 -28.12 23.98 6.37
C PHE A 544 -28.58 24.07 7.83
N TYR A 545 -29.40 25.08 8.14
CA TYR A 545 -29.98 25.29 9.47
C TYR A 545 -30.78 24.05 9.92
N LYS A 546 -31.63 23.51 9.05
CA LYS A 546 -32.39 22.30 9.33
C LYS A 546 -31.49 21.12 9.66
N GLN A 547 -30.46 20.87 8.86
CA GLN A 547 -29.48 19.81 9.11
C GLN A 547 -28.73 20.03 10.43
N LEU A 548 -28.44 21.27 10.79
CA LEU A 548 -27.81 21.61 12.06
C LEU A 548 -28.72 21.29 13.24
N CYS A 549 -30.01 21.65 13.18
CA CYS A 549 -31.00 21.30 14.18
C CYS A 549 -31.18 19.78 14.35
N GLU A 550 -31.25 19.04 13.24
CA GLU A 550 -31.36 17.57 13.25
C GLU A 550 -30.13 16.92 13.90
N LEU A 551 -28.93 17.41 13.59
CA LEU A 551 -27.69 16.95 14.20
C LEU A 551 -27.67 17.23 15.71
N PHE A 552 -28.02 18.44 16.12
CA PHE A 552 -28.03 18.80 17.53
C PHE A 552 -29.05 17.99 18.32
N ALA A 553 -30.24 17.76 17.76
CA ALA A 553 -31.26 16.92 18.39
C ALA A 553 -30.76 15.48 18.62
N GLU A 554 -30.08 14.89 17.66
CA GLU A 554 -29.52 13.54 17.79
C GLU A 554 -28.41 13.45 18.84
N LEU A 555 -27.56 14.47 18.96
CA LEU A 555 -26.44 14.46 19.90
C LEU A 555 -26.81 14.96 21.31
N LYS A 556 -28.00 15.47 21.52
CA LYS A 556 -28.44 16.03 22.80
C LYS A 556 -28.38 15.02 23.95
N ASP A 557 -28.73 13.77 23.67
CA ASP A 557 -28.69 12.69 24.65
C ASP A 557 -27.26 12.31 25.12
N PHE A 558 -26.24 12.75 24.37
CA PHE A 558 -24.82 12.54 24.66
C PHE A 558 -24.11 13.79 25.17
N SER A 559 -24.86 14.79 25.61
CA SER A 559 -24.36 16.12 25.96
C SER A 559 -24.71 16.48 27.40
N ASP A 560 -23.92 17.39 28.00
CA ASP A 560 -24.24 17.97 29.30
C ASP A 560 -25.38 19.00 29.17
N SER A 561 -26.49 18.72 29.86
CA SER A 561 -27.71 19.53 29.75
C SER A 561 -27.52 21.01 30.16
N THR A 562 -26.60 21.29 31.08
CA THR A 562 -26.30 22.64 31.53
C THR A 562 -25.54 23.46 30.50
N ILE A 563 -24.57 22.82 29.84
CA ILE A 563 -23.76 23.41 28.78
C ILE A 563 -24.61 23.59 27.54
N ILE A 564 -25.40 22.57 27.16
CA ILE A 564 -26.28 22.62 25.99
C ILE A 564 -27.28 23.76 26.10
N LYS A 565 -27.89 23.95 27.25
CA LYS A 565 -28.83 25.07 27.43
C LYS A 565 -28.21 26.42 27.13
N ARG A 566 -26.95 26.66 27.57
CA ARG A 566 -26.22 27.88 27.24
C ARG A 566 -25.94 28.00 25.74
N ILE A 567 -25.62 26.88 25.08
CA ILE A 567 -25.37 26.86 23.64
C ILE A 567 -26.70 27.16 22.88
N GLU A 568 -27.81 26.58 23.34
CA GLU A 568 -29.15 26.81 22.76
C GLU A 568 -29.62 28.27 22.90
N ASP A 569 -29.26 28.95 23.99
CA ASP A 569 -29.57 30.36 24.17
C ASP A 569 -28.86 31.29 23.16
N GLU A 570 -27.73 30.84 22.58
CA GLU A 570 -26.96 31.56 21.56
C GLU A 570 -27.30 31.09 20.11
N PHE A 571 -28.08 29.99 19.98
CA PHE A 571 -28.47 29.40 18.70
C PHE A 571 -29.68 30.08 18.07
#